data_f41b0fb55d36353290fe8a05336012fa
#
_entry.id   f41b0fb55d36353290fe8a05336012fa
#
_cell.length_a   1.000
_cell.length_b   1.000
_cell.length_c   1.000
_cell.angle_alpha   90.00
_cell.angle_beta   90.00
_cell.angle_gamma   90.00
#
_symmetry.space_group_name_H-M   'P 1'
#
loop_
_entity.id
_entity.type
_entity.pdbx_description
1 polymer ?
#
loop_
_entity_poly.entity_id
_entity_poly.type
_entity_poly.pdbx_seq_one_letter_code
_entity_poly.pdbx_strand_id
1 'polypeptide(L)'
;MTRPASSRAAEDDGPDMPQLPLIEAAAVGAQDELKPTWRGWIHAGTFPVAIAAGIVLIAVAQGAPAKWASVVFMATSLLLFGNSALYHRFHWKPRTRAILKRIDHANILLLIAGTYTPLSVLALPTDKAIILLSIVWGGAILGIFFRVFWLNAPRWLYVALYLALGWAAVMYMGDLFAANVAMMVLVVVGGVLYSGGAVIYALKRPNPWPGHFGFHEIFHVCTVLAFLCHWTASLLIVLHPAFHAG
;
A
#
# COMPACT_ATOMS: atom_id res chain seq x y z
N MET A 1 -49.67 19.12 54.12
CA MET A 1 -49.20 18.35 52.96
C MET A 1 -48.03 19.10 52.40
N THR A 2 -46.80 18.69 52.81
CA THR A 2 -45.53 19.30 52.40
C THR A 2 -44.80 18.36 51.44
N ARG A 3 -44.50 18.87 50.24
CA ARG A 3 -43.70 18.18 49.25
C ARG A 3 -42.23 18.13 49.71
N PRO A 4 -41.50 17.04 49.55
CA PRO A 4 -40.06 16.99 49.79
C PRO A 4 -39.29 17.57 48.58
N ALA A 5 -38.21 18.27 48.88
CA ALA A 5 -37.29 18.87 47.92
C ALA A 5 -36.47 17.79 47.21
N SER A 6 -36.35 17.89 45.88
CA SER A 6 -35.47 17.09 45.05
C SER A 6 -34.03 17.51 45.30
N SER A 7 -33.19 16.57 45.74
CA SER A 7 -31.76 16.72 45.81
C SER A 7 -31.16 16.80 44.38
N ARG A 8 -30.58 17.97 44.04
CA ARG A 8 -29.66 18.07 42.89
C ARG A 8 -28.42 17.27 43.20
N ALA A 9 -28.19 16.23 42.41
CA ALA A 9 -26.89 15.60 42.35
C ALA A 9 -25.88 16.64 41.84
N ALA A 10 -24.78 16.81 42.55
CA ALA A 10 -23.65 17.60 42.11
C ALA A 10 -23.05 16.92 40.88
N GLU A 11 -23.02 17.62 39.76
CA GLU A 11 -22.21 17.27 38.61
C GLU A 11 -20.74 17.38 39.07
N ASP A 12 -20.03 16.25 38.97
CA ASP A 12 -18.58 16.15 39.23
C ASP A 12 -17.87 16.81 38.04
N ASP A 13 -17.55 18.10 38.17
CA ASP A 13 -16.65 18.83 37.27
C ASP A 13 -15.20 18.34 37.50
N GLY A 14 -14.92 17.16 36.96
CA GLY A 14 -13.55 16.71 36.79
C GLY A 14 -12.76 17.71 35.91
N PRO A 15 -11.43 17.89 36.13
CA PRO A 15 -10.66 18.88 35.40
C PRO A 15 -10.77 18.67 33.88
N ASP A 16 -11.16 19.75 33.19
CA ASP A 16 -11.28 19.84 31.73
C ASP A 16 -9.90 19.51 31.10
N MET A 17 -9.71 18.25 30.77
CA MET A 17 -8.50 17.81 30.05
C MET A 17 -8.56 18.41 28.64
N PRO A 18 -7.52 19.13 28.18
CA PRO A 18 -7.50 19.68 26.85
C PRO A 18 -7.76 18.55 25.85
N GLN A 19 -8.90 18.58 25.20
CA GLN A 19 -9.26 17.65 24.13
C GLN A 19 -8.27 17.85 23.00
N LEU A 20 -7.33 16.94 22.83
CA LEU A 20 -6.39 16.99 21.71
C LEU A 20 -7.19 16.88 20.42
N PRO A 21 -7.12 17.88 19.49
CA PRO A 21 -7.89 17.89 18.24
C PRO A 21 -7.75 16.63 17.40
N LEU A 22 -6.68 15.87 17.67
CA LEU A 22 -6.37 14.58 17.04
C LEU A 22 -7.30 13.43 17.46
N ILE A 23 -7.92 13.51 18.66
CA ILE A 23 -8.84 12.48 19.16
C ILE A 23 -10.23 12.74 18.60
N GLU A 24 -10.63 14.00 18.51
CA GLU A 24 -11.94 14.41 18.01
C GLU A 24 -12.06 14.21 16.49
N ALA A 25 -11.02 14.55 15.72
CA ALA A 25 -10.96 14.26 14.28
C ALA A 25 -10.93 12.74 13.99
N ALA A 26 -10.36 11.93 14.91
CA ALA A 26 -10.39 10.48 14.81
C ALA A 26 -11.76 9.89 15.22
N ALA A 27 -12.46 10.52 16.16
CA ALA A 27 -13.80 10.10 16.62
C ALA A 27 -14.90 10.48 15.65
N VAL A 28 -14.84 11.67 15.04
CA VAL A 28 -15.79 12.12 13.99
C VAL A 28 -15.63 11.33 12.69
N GLY A 29 -14.43 10.83 12.40
CA GLY A 29 -14.20 9.88 11.29
C GLY A 29 -14.60 8.43 11.62
N ALA A 30 -15.03 8.14 12.84
CA ALA A 30 -15.41 6.83 13.35
C ALA A 30 -16.92 6.60 13.43
N GLN A 31 -17.74 7.45 12.81
CA GLN A 31 -19.11 7.05 12.54
C GLN A 31 -19.04 5.77 11.70
N ASP A 32 -19.64 4.71 12.23
CA ASP A 32 -19.73 3.37 11.65
C ASP A 32 -20.32 3.43 10.23
N GLU A 33 -19.48 3.73 9.24
CA GLU A 33 -19.73 3.20 7.91
C GLU A 33 -19.70 1.68 8.10
N LEU A 34 -20.83 1.03 7.97
CA LEU A 34 -20.97 -0.42 7.96
C LEU A 34 -19.83 -0.97 7.11
N LYS A 35 -18.86 -1.60 7.76
CA LYS A 35 -17.70 -2.15 7.03
C LYS A 35 -18.23 -3.16 6.03
N PRO A 36 -18.00 -2.99 4.71
CA PRO A 36 -18.42 -3.98 3.73
C PRO A 36 -17.92 -5.37 4.09
N THR A 37 -18.72 -6.39 3.83
CA THR A 37 -18.45 -7.78 4.24
C THR A 37 -17.10 -8.28 3.72
N TRP A 38 -16.71 -7.88 2.49
CA TRP A 38 -15.46 -8.28 1.86
C TRP A 38 -14.24 -7.45 2.30
N ARG A 39 -14.44 -6.44 3.18
CA ARG A 39 -13.37 -5.57 3.65
C ARG A 39 -12.27 -6.36 4.35
N GLY A 40 -11.06 -6.33 3.76
CA GLY A 40 -9.87 -7.03 4.27
C GLY A 40 -9.75 -8.51 3.89
N TRP A 41 -10.81 -9.19 3.40
CA TRP A 41 -10.72 -10.58 2.99
C TRP A 41 -9.85 -10.81 1.75
N ILE A 42 -9.90 -9.88 0.79
CA ILE A 42 -9.09 -9.94 -0.43
C ILE A 42 -7.61 -9.99 -0.08
N HIS A 43 -7.14 -9.06 0.75
CA HIS A 43 -5.73 -9.04 1.17
C HIS A 43 -5.39 -10.18 2.14
N ALA A 44 -6.31 -10.61 2.99
CA ALA A 44 -6.11 -11.79 3.85
C ALA A 44 -5.90 -13.07 3.03
N GLY A 45 -6.67 -13.27 1.96
CA GLY A 45 -6.48 -14.38 1.03
C GLY A 45 -5.22 -14.23 0.17
N THR A 46 -4.84 -13.00 -0.17
CA THR A 46 -3.61 -12.74 -0.95
C THR A 46 -2.34 -12.93 -0.11
N PHE A 47 -2.39 -12.72 1.19
CA PHE A 47 -1.21 -12.80 2.06
C PHE A 47 -0.48 -14.15 1.97
N PRO A 48 -1.13 -15.33 2.12
CA PRO A 48 -0.44 -16.61 1.92
C PRO A 48 0.05 -16.82 0.49
N VAL A 49 -0.66 -16.30 -0.52
CA VAL A 49 -0.20 -16.32 -1.91
C VAL A 49 1.08 -15.50 -2.07
N ALA A 50 1.17 -14.31 -1.45
CA ALA A 50 2.37 -13.49 -1.49
C ALA A 50 3.57 -14.15 -0.79
N ILE A 51 3.35 -14.92 0.28
CA ILE A 51 4.39 -15.73 0.93
C ILE A 51 4.93 -16.76 -0.07
N ALA A 52 4.05 -17.57 -0.66
CA ALA A 52 4.44 -18.60 -1.62
C ALA A 52 5.14 -18.00 -2.84
N ALA A 53 4.60 -16.92 -3.40
CA ALA A 53 5.16 -16.19 -4.52
C ALA A 53 6.56 -15.63 -4.21
N GLY A 54 6.76 -15.07 -3.02
CA GLY A 54 8.06 -14.57 -2.57
C GLY A 54 9.09 -15.68 -2.39
N ILE A 55 8.70 -16.82 -1.80
CA ILE A 55 9.57 -18.00 -1.65
C ILE A 55 10.01 -18.52 -3.02
N VAL A 56 9.08 -18.65 -3.98
CA VAL A 56 9.40 -19.08 -5.35
C VAL A 56 10.40 -18.13 -5.99
N LEU A 57 10.15 -16.81 -5.90
CA LEU A 57 11.02 -15.81 -6.52
C LEU A 57 12.45 -15.86 -5.95
N ILE A 58 12.60 -16.01 -4.62
CA ILE A 58 13.91 -16.12 -3.96
C ILE A 58 14.59 -17.45 -4.30
N ALA A 59 13.84 -18.55 -4.38
CA ALA A 59 14.38 -19.88 -4.65
C ALA A 59 14.94 -20.00 -6.08
N VAL A 60 14.30 -19.38 -7.08
CA VAL A 60 14.77 -19.42 -8.48
C VAL A 60 15.81 -18.36 -8.78
N ALA A 61 15.98 -17.35 -7.92
CA ALA A 61 16.94 -16.27 -8.11
C ALA A 61 18.38 -16.79 -8.06
N GLN A 62 19.19 -16.41 -9.05
CA GLN A 62 20.61 -16.73 -9.13
C GLN A 62 21.47 -15.52 -8.74
N GLY A 63 22.52 -15.77 -7.98
CA GLY A 63 23.42 -14.72 -7.48
C GLY A 63 22.84 -13.87 -6.36
N ALA A 64 23.70 -13.15 -5.63
CA ALA A 64 23.32 -12.34 -4.49
C ALA A 64 22.41 -11.17 -4.85
N PRO A 65 22.64 -10.41 -5.95
CA PRO A 65 21.80 -9.27 -6.31
C PRO A 65 20.33 -9.68 -6.56
N ALA A 66 20.10 -10.76 -7.31
CA ALA A 66 18.76 -11.26 -7.62
C ALA A 66 18.04 -11.76 -6.37
N LYS A 67 18.73 -12.48 -5.48
CA LYS A 67 18.17 -12.96 -4.21
C LYS A 67 17.76 -11.82 -3.29
N TRP A 68 18.65 -10.84 -3.08
CA TRP A 68 18.33 -9.68 -2.23
C TRP A 68 17.20 -8.84 -2.79
N ALA A 69 17.19 -8.59 -4.11
CA ALA A 69 16.11 -7.86 -4.75
C ALA A 69 14.76 -8.59 -4.58
N SER A 70 14.75 -9.92 -4.70
CA SER A 70 13.57 -10.76 -4.47
C SER A 70 13.11 -10.73 -3.01
N VAL A 71 14.05 -10.75 -2.04
CA VAL A 71 13.74 -10.61 -0.60
C VAL A 71 13.09 -9.26 -0.30
N VAL A 72 13.62 -8.17 -0.87
CA VAL A 72 13.05 -6.83 -0.69
C VAL A 72 11.61 -6.76 -1.23
N PHE A 73 11.38 -7.30 -2.44
CA PHE A 73 10.03 -7.34 -3.02
C PHE A 73 9.08 -8.19 -2.18
N MET A 74 9.51 -9.37 -1.71
CA MET A 74 8.72 -10.21 -0.81
C MET A 74 8.38 -9.46 0.47
N ALA A 75 9.36 -8.88 1.16
CA ALA A 75 9.16 -8.20 2.43
C ALA A 75 8.15 -7.05 2.32
N THR A 76 8.27 -6.21 1.30
CA THR A 76 7.34 -5.09 1.07
C THR A 76 5.93 -5.56 0.70
N SER A 77 5.82 -6.67 -0.03
CA SER A 77 4.52 -7.29 -0.35
C SER A 77 3.83 -7.85 0.91
N LEU A 78 4.59 -8.54 1.78
CA LEU A 78 4.06 -9.07 3.04
C LEU A 78 3.64 -7.95 3.99
N LEU A 79 4.39 -6.85 4.05
CA LEU A 79 4.02 -5.68 4.85
C LEU A 79 2.71 -5.08 4.36
N LEU A 80 2.52 -4.94 3.04
CA LEU A 80 1.28 -4.40 2.50
C LEU A 80 0.09 -5.34 2.79
N PHE A 81 0.13 -6.57 2.28
CA PHE A 81 -1.01 -7.48 2.37
C PHE A 81 -1.32 -7.88 3.81
N GLY A 82 -0.28 -8.16 4.63
CA GLY A 82 -0.44 -8.53 6.02
C GLY A 82 -1.01 -7.42 6.88
N ASN A 83 -0.43 -6.21 6.81
CA ASN A 83 -0.96 -5.08 7.59
C ASN A 83 -2.35 -4.66 7.12
N SER A 84 -2.62 -4.67 5.81
CA SER A 84 -3.93 -4.32 5.28
C SER A 84 -4.99 -5.33 5.72
N ALA A 85 -4.69 -6.63 5.67
CA ALA A 85 -5.56 -7.67 6.22
C ALA A 85 -5.84 -7.43 7.71
N LEU A 86 -4.79 -7.22 8.50
CA LEU A 86 -4.88 -6.98 9.94
C LEU A 86 -5.71 -5.73 10.25
N TYR A 87 -5.44 -4.62 9.56
CA TYR A 87 -6.15 -3.36 9.77
C TYR A 87 -7.64 -3.46 9.46
N HIS A 88 -7.99 -4.13 8.37
CA HIS A 88 -9.37 -4.16 7.89
C HIS A 88 -10.23 -5.27 8.49
N ARG A 89 -9.65 -6.39 8.95
CA ARG A 89 -10.42 -7.54 9.49
C ARG A 89 -10.87 -7.35 10.92
N PHE A 90 -10.04 -6.76 11.77
CA PHE A 90 -10.29 -6.69 13.20
C PHE A 90 -10.86 -5.35 13.63
N HIS A 91 -11.47 -5.33 14.83
CA HIS A 91 -11.91 -4.12 15.50
C HIS A 91 -10.79 -3.64 16.42
N TRP A 92 -10.37 -2.41 16.24
CA TRP A 92 -9.24 -1.83 16.96
C TRP A 92 -9.68 -0.65 17.82
N LYS A 93 -9.03 -0.48 18.97
CA LYS A 93 -9.16 0.76 19.75
C LYS A 93 -8.73 1.95 18.88
N PRO A 94 -9.32 3.16 19.09
CA PRO A 94 -9.09 4.31 18.21
C PRO A 94 -7.61 4.63 17.94
N ARG A 95 -6.74 4.58 18.96
CA ARG A 95 -5.28 4.80 18.81
C ARG A 95 -4.63 3.75 17.92
N THR A 96 -4.87 2.48 18.18
CA THR A 96 -4.32 1.36 17.37
C THR A 96 -4.82 1.44 15.92
N ARG A 97 -6.10 1.74 15.73
CA ARG A 97 -6.70 1.93 14.39
C ARG A 97 -6.01 3.05 13.62
N ALA A 98 -5.72 4.18 14.28
CA ALA A 98 -5.01 5.31 13.66
C ALA A 98 -3.57 4.93 13.24
N ILE A 99 -2.85 4.18 14.07
CA ILE A 99 -1.49 3.71 13.77
C ILE A 99 -1.53 2.74 12.58
N LEU A 100 -2.37 1.69 12.65
CA LEU A 100 -2.48 0.69 11.59
C LEU A 100 -2.88 1.33 10.25
N LYS A 101 -3.78 2.31 10.26
CA LYS A 101 -4.15 3.08 9.07
C LYS A 101 -2.96 3.81 8.45
N ARG A 102 -2.08 4.39 9.27
CA ARG A 102 -0.87 5.07 8.77
C ARG A 102 0.10 4.08 8.13
N ILE A 103 0.33 2.95 8.80
CA ILE A 103 1.18 1.88 8.29
C ILE A 103 0.61 1.31 6.98
N ASP A 104 -0.70 1.08 6.92
CA ASP A 104 -1.39 0.59 5.73
C ASP A 104 -1.15 1.49 4.50
N HIS A 105 -1.27 2.81 4.68
CA HIS A 105 -0.99 3.76 3.60
C HIS A 105 0.52 3.92 3.31
N ALA A 106 1.39 3.81 4.30
CA ALA A 106 2.83 3.85 4.12
C ALA A 106 3.34 2.63 3.32
N ASN A 107 2.74 1.46 3.55
CA ASN A 107 3.08 0.22 2.87
C ASN A 107 2.81 0.27 1.35
N ILE A 108 1.93 1.15 0.87
CA ILE A 108 1.75 1.38 -0.57
C ILE A 108 3.05 1.90 -1.19
N LEU A 109 3.69 2.89 -0.56
CA LEU A 109 4.96 3.44 -1.01
C LEU A 109 6.10 2.41 -0.93
N LEU A 110 6.11 1.61 0.14
CA LEU A 110 7.08 0.52 0.30
C LEU A 110 6.91 -0.55 -0.79
N LEU A 111 5.67 -0.92 -1.13
CA LEU A 111 5.43 -1.89 -2.19
C LEU A 111 5.85 -1.34 -3.56
N ILE A 112 5.58 -0.05 -3.86
CA ILE A 112 6.06 0.59 -5.08
C ILE A 112 7.58 0.45 -5.16
N ALA A 113 8.32 0.89 -4.13
CA ALA A 113 9.78 0.83 -4.12
C ALA A 113 10.31 -0.62 -4.17
N GLY A 114 9.67 -1.53 -3.44
CA GLY A 114 10.00 -2.96 -3.46
C GLY A 114 9.82 -3.61 -4.82
N THR A 115 8.75 -3.25 -5.54
CA THR A 115 8.50 -3.72 -6.91
C THR A 115 9.58 -3.26 -7.89
N TYR A 116 10.04 -2.01 -7.77
CA TYR A 116 11.13 -1.50 -8.61
C TYR A 116 12.46 -2.19 -8.37
N THR A 117 12.67 -2.77 -7.18
CA THR A 117 14.00 -3.30 -6.81
C THR A 117 14.46 -4.42 -7.73
N PRO A 118 13.75 -5.56 -7.92
CA PRO A 118 14.18 -6.60 -8.83
C PRO A 118 14.21 -6.14 -10.29
N LEU A 119 13.23 -5.33 -10.72
CA LEU A 119 13.17 -4.84 -12.09
C LEU A 119 14.37 -3.96 -12.43
N SER A 120 14.73 -3.02 -11.56
CA SER A 120 15.85 -2.12 -11.79
C SER A 120 17.20 -2.84 -11.72
N VAL A 121 17.41 -3.66 -10.68
CA VAL A 121 18.68 -4.37 -10.47
C VAL A 121 19.00 -5.32 -11.61
N LEU A 122 17.99 -6.01 -12.18
CA LEU A 122 18.19 -7.09 -13.13
C LEU A 122 17.95 -6.71 -14.59
N ALA A 123 17.21 -5.61 -14.84
CA ALA A 123 16.85 -5.19 -16.20
C ALA A 123 17.54 -3.89 -16.66
N LEU A 124 18.27 -3.19 -15.79
CA LEU A 124 18.94 -1.94 -16.14
C LEU A 124 20.46 -2.01 -15.90
N PRO A 125 21.26 -1.24 -16.66
CA PRO A 125 22.65 -0.97 -16.32
C PRO A 125 22.77 -0.38 -14.91
N THR A 126 23.88 -0.65 -14.22
CA THR A 126 24.09 -0.30 -12.81
C THR A 126 23.84 1.17 -12.50
N ASP A 127 24.34 2.09 -13.34
CA ASP A 127 24.16 3.54 -13.20
C ASP A 127 22.68 3.95 -13.25
N LYS A 128 21.95 3.43 -14.23
CA LYS A 128 20.51 3.69 -14.37
C LYS A 128 19.70 3.07 -13.24
N ALA A 129 20.05 1.85 -12.82
CA ALA A 129 19.42 1.17 -11.69
C ALA A 129 19.59 1.97 -10.39
N ILE A 130 20.79 2.47 -10.11
CA ILE A 130 21.08 3.31 -8.92
C ILE A 130 20.25 4.59 -8.96
N ILE A 131 20.20 5.30 -10.09
CA ILE A 131 19.41 6.52 -10.22
C ILE A 131 17.93 6.25 -9.98
N LEU A 132 17.34 5.26 -10.67
CA LEU A 132 15.92 4.92 -10.54
C LEU A 132 15.57 4.49 -9.12
N LEU A 133 16.36 3.61 -8.51
CA LEU A 133 16.13 3.17 -7.14
C LEU A 133 16.31 4.29 -6.13
N SER A 134 17.27 5.19 -6.33
CA SER A 134 17.44 6.38 -5.46
C SER A 134 16.22 7.29 -5.50
N ILE A 135 15.66 7.54 -6.69
CA ILE A 135 14.44 8.34 -6.86
C ILE A 135 13.25 7.64 -6.18
N VAL A 136 13.06 6.35 -6.44
CA VAL A 136 11.86 5.64 -5.96
C VAL A 136 11.94 5.37 -4.47
N TRP A 137 13.06 4.89 -3.92
CA TRP A 137 13.21 4.70 -2.48
C TRP A 137 13.27 6.01 -1.72
N GLY A 138 13.98 7.03 -2.24
CA GLY A 138 14.00 8.37 -1.66
C GLY A 138 12.61 9.00 -1.63
N GLY A 139 11.88 8.92 -2.73
CA GLY A 139 10.50 9.38 -2.82
C GLY A 139 9.54 8.60 -1.91
N ALA A 140 9.72 7.28 -1.78
CA ALA A 140 8.93 6.46 -0.88
C ALA A 140 9.18 6.84 0.59
N ILE A 141 10.44 6.96 1.01
CA ILE A 141 10.81 7.36 2.38
C ILE A 141 10.28 8.75 2.70
N LEU A 142 10.47 9.72 1.80
CA LEU A 142 9.94 11.07 1.96
C LEU A 142 8.41 11.08 2.03
N GLY A 143 7.75 10.29 1.18
CA GLY A 143 6.30 10.16 1.18
C GLY A 143 5.75 9.50 2.45
N ILE A 144 6.46 8.51 3.01
CA ILE A 144 6.13 7.89 4.30
C ILE A 144 6.27 8.92 5.43
N PHE A 145 7.39 9.66 5.45
CA PHE A 145 7.61 10.73 6.42
C PHE A 145 6.48 11.75 6.36
N PHE A 146 6.18 12.23 5.17
CA PHE A 146 5.08 13.14 4.90
C PHE A 146 3.73 12.57 5.39
N ARG A 147 3.46 11.29 5.15
CA ARG A 147 2.23 10.62 5.56
C ARG A 147 2.10 10.46 7.08
N VAL A 148 3.20 10.28 7.78
CA VAL A 148 3.24 10.13 9.25
C VAL A 148 3.03 11.48 9.93
N PHE A 149 3.65 12.55 9.44
CA PHE A 149 3.66 13.86 10.10
C PHE A 149 2.56 14.81 9.64
N TRP A 150 2.09 14.70 8.40
CA TRP A 150 0.98 15.53 7.90
C TRP A 150 -0.30 14.72 7.74
N LEU A 151 -1.03 14.58 8.84
CA LEU A 151 -2.22 13.75 8.93
C LEU A 151 -3.41 14.23 8.08
N ASN A 152 -3.52 15.54 7.89
CA ASN A 152 -4.65 16.20 7.22
C ASN A 152 -4.37 16.54 5.74
N ALA A 153 -3.28 16.01 5.17
CA ALA A 153 -2.99 16.26 3.78
C ALA A 153 -4.14 15.75 2.87
N PRO A 154 -4.49 16.50 1.82
CA PRO A 154 -5.60 16.15 0.96
C PRO A 154 -5.33 14.87 0.18
N ARG A 155 -6.37 14.06 -0.06
CA ARG A 155 -6.27 12.75 -0.72
C ARG A 155 -5.62 12.81 -2.10
N TRP A 156 -5.96 13.81 -2.89
CA TRP A 156 -5.41 13.97 -4.23
C TRP A 156 -3.88 14.02 -4.23
N LEU A 157 -3.28 14.62 -3.19
CA LEU A 157 -1.84 14.74 -3.08
C LEU A 157 -1.14 13.38 -2.88
N TYR A 158 -1.74 12.50 -2.06
CA TYR A 158 -1.20 11.13 -1.90
C TYR A 158 -1.34 10.32 -3.17
N VAL A 159 -2.50 10.42 -3.82
CA VAL A 159 -2.73 9.71 -5.08
C VAL A 159 -1.76 10.18 -6.14
N ALA A 160 -1.56 11.50 -6.27
CA ALA A 160 -0.56 12.07 -7.18
C ALA A 160 0.86 11.55 -6.89
N LEU A 161 1.26 11.49 -5.61
CA LEU A 161 2.56 10.95 -5.20
C LEU A 161 2.73 9.47 -5.56
N TYR A 162 1.71 8.65 -5.28
CA TYR A 162 1.72 7.22 -5.63
C TYR A 162 1.83 7.01 -7.13
N LEU A 163 1.09 7.80 -7.93
CA LEU A 163 1.13 7.73 -9.38
C LEU A 163 2.49 8.20 -9.92
N ALA A 164 3.02 9.32 -9.42
CA ALA A 164 4.32 9.84 -9.85
C ALA A 164 5.44 8.82 -9.60
N LEU A 165 5.48 8.21 -8.41
CA LEU A 165 6.46 7.16 -8.10
C LEU A 165 6.18 5.88 -8.88
N GLY A 166 4.92 5.48 -9.02
CA GLY A 166 4.52 4.28 -9.75
C GLY A 166 4.89 4.31 -11.23
N TRP A 167 4.91 5.49 -11.85
CA TRP A 167 5.27 5.69 -13.25
C TRP A 167 6.74 6.11 -13.47
N ALA A 168 7.60 6.08 -12.46
CA ALA A 168 9.01 6.44 -12.59
C ALA A 168 9.76 5.57 -13.62
N ALA A 169 9.31 4.32 -13.88
CA ALA A 169 9.84 3.42 -14.91
C ALA A 169 9.83 4.04 -16.32
N VAL A 170 8.93 5.01 -16.59
CA VAL A 170 8.85 5.70 -17.89
C VAL A 170 10.19 6.35 -18.26
N MET A 171 11.00 6.76 -17.28
CA MET A 171 12.34 7.33 -17.50
C MET A 171 13.27 6.39 -18.30
N TYR A 172 13.10 5.07 -18.12
CA TYR A 172 13.95 4.03 -18.74
C TYR A 172 13.11 3.01 -19.52
N MET A 173 11.96 3.41 -20.04
CA MET A 173 11.05 2.52 -20.74
C MET A 173 11.72 1.79 -21.92
N GLY A 174 12.56 2.48 -22.69
CA GLY A 174 13.29 1.88 -23.80
C GLY A 174 14.27 0.78 -23.36
N ASP A 175 15.02 1.02 -22.28
CA ASP A 175 15.95 0.03 -21.73
C ASP A 175 15.19 -1.19 -21.18
N LEU A 176 14.07 -0.97 -20.48
CA LEU A 176 13.26 -2.04 -19.91
C LEU A 176 12.59 -2.89 -21.00
N PHE A 177 12.11 -2.28 -22.10
CA PHE A 177 11.63 -3.01 -23.25
C PHE A 177 12.73 -3.83 -23.95
N ALA A 178 13.94 -3.25 -24.07
CA ALA A 178 15.08 -3.94 -24.64
C ALA A 178 15.54 -5.13 -23.78
N ALA A 179 15.43 -5.01 -22.46
CA ALA A 179 15.76 -6.09 -21.53
C ALA A 179 14.80 -7.28 -21.65
N ASN A 180 13.48 -7.01 -21.64
CA ASN A 180 12.46 -8.06 -21.79
C ASN A 180 11.09 -7.43 -22.09
N VAL A 181 10.58 -7.65 -23.30
CA VAL A 181 9.30 -7.11 -23.78
C VAL A 181 8.14 -7.59 -22.92
N ALA A 182 8.05 -8.90 -22.62
CA ALA A 182 6.95 -9.48 -21.85
C ALA A 182 6.91 -8.92 -20.42
N MET A 183 8.10 -8.80 -19.78
CA MET A 183 8.25 -8.14 -18.49
C MET A 183 7.70 -6.71 -18.52
N MET A 184 8.11 -5.91 -19.52
CA MET A 184 7.70 -4.51 -19.58
C MET A 184 6.21 -4.36 -19.87
N VAL A 185 5.62 -5.20 -20.71
CA VAL A 185 4.16 -5.22 -20.94
C VAL A 185 3.42 -5.47 -19.60
N LEU A 186 3.88 -6.44 -18.80
CA LEU A 186 3.30 -6.72 -17.50
C LEU A 186 3.47 -5.56 -16.51
N VAL A 187 4.62 -4.86 -16.55
CA VAL A 187 4.84 -3.65 -15.73
C VAL A 187 3.85 -2.55 -16.10
N VAL A 188 3.63 -2.32 -17.40
CA VAL A 188 2.64 -1.32 -17.87
C VAL A 188 1.22 -1.72 -17.48
N VAL A 189 0.82 -2.97 -17.71
CA VAL A 189 -0.52 -3.47 -17.32
C VAL A 189 -0.73 -3.33 -15.81
N GLY A 190 0.26 -3.72 -15.00
CA GLY A 190 0.21 -3.55 -13.55
C GLY A 190 0.11 -2.08 -13.14
N GLY A 191 0.88 -1.19 -13.78
CA GLY A 191 0.82 0.26 -13.56
C GLY A 191 -0.57 0.86 -13.89
N VAL A 192 -1.19 0.42 -14.98
CA VAL A 192 -2.57 0.81 -15.36
C VAL A 192 -3.58 0.31 -14.32
N LEU A 193 -3.46 -0.92 -13.85
CA LEU A 193 -4.33 -1.49 -12.81
C LEU A 193 -4.20 -0.73 -11.48
N TYR A 194 -2.97 -0.43 -11.02
CA TYR A 194 -2.76 0.40 -9.83
C TYR A 194 -3.36 1.80 -10.01
N SER A 195 -3.15 2.42 -11.17
CA SER A 195 -3.67 3.76 -11.47
C SER A 195 -5.19 3.79 -11.48
N GLY A 196 -5.83 2.81 -12.15
CA GLY A 196 -7.28 2.65 -12.17
C GLY A 196 -7.85 2.45 -10.75
N GLY A 197 -7.23 1.58 -9.97
CA GLY A 197 -7.58 1.37 -8.56
C GLY A 197 -7.46 2.65 -7.73
N ALA A 198 -6.36 3.40 -7.90
CA ALA A 198 -6.13 4.65 -7.18
C ALA A 198 -7.17 5.73 -7.55
N VAL A 199 -7.56 5.83 -8.82
CA VAL A 199 -8.61 6.75 -9.28
C VAL A 199 -9.96 6.35 -8.69
N ILE A 200 -10.34 5.07 -8.73
CA ILE A 200 -11.57 4.54 -8.12
C ILE A 200 -11.60 4.86 -6.63
N TYR A 201 -10.49 4.66 -5.93
CA TYR A 201 -10.37 4.98 -4.52
C TYR A 201 -10.51 6.49 -4.24
N ALA A 202 -9.92 7.35 -5.07
CA ALA A 202 -10.01 8.80 -4.96
C ALA A 202 -11.45 9.31 -5.16
N LEU A 203 -12.13 8.80 -6.18
CA LEU A 203 -13.51 9.17 -6.55
C LEU A 203 -14.57 8.56 -5.62
N LYS A 204 -14.22 7.53 -4.83
CA LYS A 204 -15.14 6.74 -3.97
C LYS A 204 -16.31 6.12 -4.77
N ARG A 205 -16.08 5.77 -6.01
CA ARG A 205 -17.07 5.16 -6.93
C ARG A 205 -16.36 4.21 -7.88
N PRO A 206 -17.08 3.17 -8.39
CA PRO A 206 -18.46 2.79 -8.11
C PRO A 206 -18.61 2.02 -6.78
N ASN A 207 -19.85 1.91 -6.28
CA ASN A 207 -20.21 1.04 -5.17
C ASN A 207 -21.26 0.03 -5.69
N PRO A 208 -20.84 -1.03 -6.40
CA PRO A 208 -21.75 -1.94 -7.08
C PRO A 208 -22.64 -2.72 -6.10
N TRP A 209 -22.16 -2.96 -4.87
CA TRP A 209 -22.88 -3.72 -3.85
C TRP A 209 -22.77 -3.04 -2.49
N PRO A 210 -23.60 -2.03 -2.20
CA PRO A 210 -23.53 -1.31 -0.93
C PRO A 210 -23.60 -2.27 0.27
N GLY A 211 -22.71 -2.07 1.25
CA GLY A 211 -22.60 -2.93 2.43
C GLY A 211 -21.81 -4.23 2.24
N HIS A 212 -21.49 -4.64 1.01
CA HIS A 212 -20.75 -5.86 0.71
C HIS A 212 -19.46 -5.59 -0.05
N PHE A 213 -19.54 -4.96 -1.22
CA PHE A 213 -18.44 -4.74 -2.14
C PHE A 213 -18.54 -3.36 -2.79
N GLY A 214 -17.57 -2.48 -2.53
CA GLY A 214 -17.56 -1.10 -3.00
C GLY A 214 -16.21 -0.69 -3.61
N PHE A 215 -16.03 0.61 -3.78
CA PHE A 215 -14.83 1.20 -4.39
C PHE A 215 -13.52 0.76 -3.71
N HIS A 216 -13.54 0.56 -2.41
CA HIS A 216 -12.36 0.17 -1.63
C HIS A 216 -11.97 -1.29 -1.91
N GLU A 217 -12.97 -2.18 -2.01
CA GLU A 217 -12.75 -3.58 -2.39
C GLU A 217 -12.27 -3.69 -3.83
N ILE A 218 -12.81 -2.87 -4.75
CA ILE A 218 -12.33 -2.78 -6.14
C ILE A 218 -10.86 -2.33 -6.16
N PHE A 219 -10.50 -1.32 -5.38
CA PHE A 219 -9.11 -0.89 -5.22
C PHE A 219 -8.20 -2.04 -4.76
N HIS A 220 -8.64 -2.84 -3.77
CA HIS A 220 -7.88 -4.02 -3.32
C HIS A 220 -7.73 -5.07 -4.42
N VAL A 221 -8.78 -5.35 -5.20
CA VAL A 221 -8.70 -6.26 -6.36
C VAL A 221 -7.70 -5.74 -7.39
N CYS A 222 -7.78 -4.46 -7.75
CA CYS A 222 -6.81 -3.85 -8.68
C CYS A 222 -5.38 -3.97 -8.13
N THR A 223 -5.18 -3.78 -6.82
CA THR A 223 -3.88 -3.93 -6.16
C THR A 223 -3.35 -5.35 -6.28
N VAL A 224 -4.19 -6.36 -6.07
CA VAL A 224 -3.80 -7.78 -6.19
C VAL A 224 -3.46 -8.14 -7.64
N LEU A 225 -4.30 -7.74 -8.59
CA LEU A 225 -4.03 -8.00 -10.02
C LEU A 225 -2.74 -7.33 -10.49
N ALA A 226 -2.50 -6.09 -10.08
CA ALA A 226 -1.27 -5.38 -10.38
C ALA A 226 -0.05 -6.06 -9.72
N PHE A 227 -0.17 -6.50 -8.46
CA PHE A 227 0.87 -7.28 -7.79
C PHE A 227 1.21 -8.55 -8.57
N LEU A 228 0.23 -9.30 -9.04
CA LEU A 228 0.46 -10.51 -9.84
C LEU A 228 1.16 -10.19 -11.17
N CYS A 229 0.78 -9.11 -11.85
CA CYS A 229 1.49 -8.64 -13.05
C CYS A 229 2.96 -8.32 -12.74
N HIS A 230 3.23 -7.57 -11.68
CA HIS A 230 4.59 -7.17 -11.31
C HIS A 230 5.41 -8.34 -10.74
N TRP A 231 4.77 -9.27 -10.03
CA TRP A 231 5.44 -10.50 -9.60
C TRP A 231 5.86 -11.36 -10.80
N THR A 232 4.97 -11.54 -11.78
CA THR A 232 5.28 -12.27 -13.01
C THR A 232 6.38 -11.56 -13.80
N ALA A 233 6.35 -10.23 -13.88
CA ALA A 233 7.41 -9.43 -14.49
C ALA A 233 8.75 -9.64 -13.78
N SER A 234 8.75 -9.64 -12.44
CA SER A 234 9.93 -9.91 -11.63
C SER A 234 10.43 -11.34 -11.81
N LEU A 235 9.54 -12.32 -11.94
CA LEU A 235 9.89 -13.71 -12.20
C LEU A 235 10.60 -13.85 -13.56
N LEU A 236 10.08 -13.22 -14.61
CA LEU A 236 10.68 -13.25 -15.93
C LEU A 236 12.11 -12.71 -15.94
N ILE A 237 12.34 -11.57 -15.24
CA ILE A 237 13.67 -10.97 -15.21
C ILE A 237 14.62 -11.68 -14.23
N VAL A 238 14.12 -12.33 -13.19
CA VAL A 238 14.90 -13.15 -12.26
C VAL A 238 15.39 -14.42 -12.96
N LEU A 239 14.56 -15.04 -13.81
CA LEU A 239 14.93 -16.22 -14.59
C LEU A 239 15.89 -15.91 -15.74
N HIS A 240 15.76 -14.71 -16.33
CA HIS A 240 16.55 -14.27 -17.48
C HIS A 240 17.02 -12.83 -17.27
N PRO A 241 17.97 -12.60 -16.34
CA PRO A 241 18.45 -11.24 -16.06
C PRO A 241 19.24 -10.68 -17.24
N ALA A 242 18.98 -9.41 -17.57
CA ALA A 242 19.73 -8.70 -18.60
C ALA A 242 21.09 -8.20 -18.07
N PHE A 243 21.15 -7.94 -16.74
CA PHE A 243 22.35 -7.47 -16.03
C PHE A 243 22.51 -8.23 -14.71
N HIS A 244 23.74 -8.27 -14.18
CA HIS A 244 24.07 -8.89 -12.89
C HIS A 244 23.70 -10.38 -12.77
N ALA A 245 23.76 -11.12 -13.89
CA ALA A 245 23.68 -12.56 -13.89
C ALA A 245 25.07 -13.14 -13.53
N GLY A 246 25.28 -13.54 -12.29
CA GLY A 246 26.51 -14.18 -11.87
C GLY A 246 26.91 -13.81 -10.46
#